data_33370c445f87b0d08704c3df7efae4cd
#
_entry.id   33370c445f87b0d08704c3df7efae4cd
#
_cell.length_a   1.000
_cell.length_b   1.000
_cell.length_c   1.000
_cell.angle_alpha   90.00
_cell.angle_beta   90.00
_cell.angle_gamma   90.00
#
_symmetry.space_group_name_H-M   'P 1'
#
loop_
_entity.id
_entity.type
_entity.pdbx_description
1 polymer ?
#
loop_
_entity_poly.entity_id
_entity_poly.type
_entity_poly.pdbx_seq_one_letter_code
_entity_poly.pdbx_strand_id
1 'polypeptide(L)'
;VSGYDVVIYDVSSESLAQVTDKHREMGAFLVRSGYCSAEELKASAARISCEQDLQLAVADADLVSESVIEDLGVKRDVFGELDKLCPAKTILTTNTSGFLVSDIADVVERSDRFAALHSHYGSPLIDIVRGPRTSDATIDVLERYVHSLKCVPLVLHRENRGYVLNALLGPVLTVALVLLVNGIADKEEIDAAWMKHRRAPMGPFGMMDLFGLNVVYDGWQHRESDPRVDELKPAVDALLESFLNKGELGVKTGKGFYSYPDPAFEQAGFVDTEKDISTPHYAMTTMLIGNAILLASGDIASPDEIDRAWTVGMTLDTGPFALLEEMGSAVFLQLLASDANTLLPSETKTVARYLEQSEETSYVGT
;
A
#
# COMPACT_ATOMS: atom_id res chain seq x y z
N VAL A 1 19.77 -11.82 -4.39
CA VAL A 1 19.38 -12.71 -5.49
C VAL A 1 19.62 -12.03 -6.85
N SER A 2 19.28 -10.76 -6.98
CA SER A 2 19.43 -9.98 -8.23
C SER A 2 20.87 -9.52 -8.56
N GLY A 3 21.85 -9.93 -7.76
CA GLY A 3 23.27 -9.73 -8.05
C GLY A 3 23.89 -8.45 -7.47
N TYR A 4 23.15 -7.67 -6.72
CA TYR A 4 23.65 -6.46 -6.06
C TYR A 4 24.40 -6.79 -4.77
N ASP A 5 25.42 -6.00 -4.45
CA ASP A 5 26.05 -5.98 -3.14
C ASP A 5 25.26 -5.01 -2.25
N VAL A 6 24.93 -5.44 -1.03
CA VAL A 6 24.05 -4.73 -0.13
C VAL A 6 24.72 -4.52 1.22
N VAL A 7 24.77 -3.28 1.68
CA VAL A 7 25.15 -2.94 3.04
C VAL A 7 23.89 -2.58 3.81
N ILE A 8 23.62 -3.31 4.88
CA ILE A 8 22.50 -3.02 5.78
C ILE A 8 23.05 -2.21 6.95
N TYR A 9 22.54 -0.98 7.08
CA TYR A 9 22.85 -0.09 8.19
C TYR A 9 21.70 -0.07 9.20
N ASP A 10 22.03 -0.12 10.47
CA ASP A 10 21.10 0.17 11.57
C ASP A 10 21.91 0.68 12.78
N VAL A 11 21.35 1.61 13.53
CA VAL A 11 21.94 2.09 14.79
C VAL A 11 21.98 1.00 15.88
N SER A 12 21.10 0.01 15.76
CA SER A 12 20.96 -1.12 16.70
C SER A 12 21.80 -2.31 16.25
N SER A 13 22.82 -2.66 17.00
CA SER A 13 23.58 -3.90 16.81
C SER A 13 22.71 -5.15 16.95
N GLU A 14 21.66 -5.08 17.77
CA GLU A 14 20.71 -6.18 17.95
C GLU A 14 19.88 -6.41 16.68
N SER A 15 19.41 -5.34 16.02
CA SER A 15 18.73 -5.40 14.72
C SER A 15 19.64 -6.03 13.66
N LEU A 16 20.90 -5.57 13.58
CA LEU A 16 21.89 -6.10 12.64
C LEU A 16 22.20 -7.58 12.86
N ALA A 17 22.23 -8.03 14.11
CA ALA A 17 22.44 -9.44 14.43
C ALA A 17 21.34 -10.38 13.89
N GLN A 18 20.13 -9.85 13.67
CA GLN A 18 18.99 -10.61 13.15
C GLN A 18 18.97 -10.70 11.62
N VAL A 19 19.78 -9.92 10.90
CA VAL A 19 19.75 -9.82 9.43
C VAL A 19 19.91 -11.17 8.75
N THR A 20 20.84 -12.01 9.22
CA THR A 20 21.10 -13.33 8.64
C THR A 20 19.88 -14.26 8.77
N ASP A 21 19.19 -14.23 9.91
CA ASP A 21 18.02 -15.07 10.15
C ASP A 21 16.83 -14.57 9.34
N LYS A 22 16.58 -13.28 9.33
CA LYS A 22 15.52 -12.66 8.49
C LYS A 22 15.75 -12.91 7.00
N HIS A 23 17.00 -12.80 6.52
CA HIS A 23 17.35 -13.14 5.14
C HIS A 23 17.05 -14.60 4.83
N ARG A 24 17.33 -15.52 5.76
CA ARG A 24 17.04 -16.95 5.58
C ARG A 24 15.54 -17.21 5.54
N GLU A 25 14.76 -16.62 6.44
CA GLU A 25 13.31 -16.78 6.50
C GLU A 25 12.63 -16.25 5.23
N MET A 26 12.93 -15.01 4.84
CA MET A 26 12.40 -14.42 3.62
C MET A 26 12.86 -15.18 2.38
N GLY A 27 14.13 -15.57 2.34
CA GLY A 27 14.69 -16.36 1.26
C GLY A 27 14.01 -17.71 1.11
N ALA A 28 13.69 -18.40 2.21
CA ALA A 28 12.95 -19.65 2.17
C ALA A 28 11.53 -19.46 1.59
N PHE A 29 10.88 -18.33 1.86
CA PHE A 29 9.61 -17.96 1.21
C PHE A 29 9.81 -17.77 -0.30
N LEU A 30 10.80 -16.99 -0.73
CA LEU A 30 11.09 -16.74 -2.15
C LEU A 30 11.39 -18.03 -2.93
N VAL A 31 12.12 -18.98 -2.32
CA VAL A 31 12.38 -20.29 -2.93
C VAL A 31 11.09 -21.10 -3.08
N ARG A 32 10.26 -21.15 -2.04
CA ARG A 32 8.97 -21.87 -2.10
C ARG A 32 8.01 -21.28 -3.13
N SER A 33 8.05 -19.96 -3.32
CA SER A 33 7.23 -19.23 -4.30
C SER A 33 7.83 -19.26 -5.72
N GLY A 34 8.97 -19.92 -5.93
CA GLY A 34 9.60 -20.04 -7.25
C GLY A 34 10.32 -18.78 -7.76
N TYR A 35 10.53 -17.77 -6.92
CA TYR A 35 11.23 -16.53 -7.31
C TYR A 35 12.74 -16.73 -7.49
N CYS A 36 13.34 -17.67 -6.75
CA CYS A 36 14.74 -18.02 -6.87
C CYS A 36 14.99 -19.48 -6.47
N SER A 37 16.16 -20.01 -6.87
CA SER A 37 16.64 -21.31 -6.42
C SER A 37 17.32 -21.22 -5.04
N ALA A 38 17.52 -22.36 -4.39
CA ALA A 38 18.25 -22.45 -3.13
C ALA A 38 19.73 -22.05 -3.29
N GLU A 39 20.33 -22.33 -4.46
CA GLU A 39 21.71 -21.94 -4.81
C GLU A 39 21.83 -20.43 -4.94
N GLU A 40 20.88 -19.77 -5.63
CA GLU A 40 20.85 -18.30 -5.76
C GLU A 40 20.67 -17.64 -4.40
N LEU A 41 19.79 -18.17 -3.54
CA LEU A 41 19.62 -17.69 -2.17
C LEU A 41 20.92 -17.80 -1.37
N LYS A 42 21.60 -18.95 -1.44
CA LYS A 42 22.87 -19.15 -0.74
C LYS A 42 23.96 -18.20 -1.26
N ALA A 43 24.03 -17.98 -2.57
CA ALA A 43 24.99 -17.06 -3.19
C ALA A 43 24.69 -15.60 -2.79
N SER A 44 23.41 -15.23 -2.60
CA SER A 44 23.02 -13.88 -2.22
C SER A 44 23.48 -13.51 -0.79
N ALA A 45 23.58 -14.47 0.12
CA ALA A 45 24.03 -14.21 1.48
C ALA A 45 25.45 -13.64 1.55
N ALA A 46 26.33 -14.04 0.61
CA ALA A 46 27.71 -13.54 0.54
C ALA A 46 27.80 -12.08 0.04
N ARG A 47 26.72 -11.51 -0.47
CA ARG A 47 26.62 -10.13 -0.96
C ARG A 47 26.00 -9.17 0.06
N ILE A 48 25.60 -9.65 1.24
CA ILE A 48 25.00 -8.86 2.30
C ILE A 48 26.06 -8.64 3.38
N SER A 49 26.31 -7.40 3.72
CA SER A 49 27.11 -6.99 4.87
C SER A 49 26.30 -6.08 5.80
N CYS A 50 26.72 -5.97 7.03
CA CYS A 50 26.10 -5.12 8.05
C CYS A 50 27.11 -4.09 8.56
N GLU A 51 26.67 -2.87 8.77
CA GLU A 51 27.51 -1.76 9.23
C GLU A 51 26.72 -0.85 10.20
N GLN A 52 27.35 -0.44 11.30
CA GLN A 52 26.79 0.52 12.26
C GLN A 52 27.29 1.96 12.06
N ASP A 53 28.37 2.14 11.30
CA ASP A 53 28.87 3.45 10.94
C ASP A 53 28.23 3.86 9.61
N LEU A 54 27.40 4.92 9.64
CA LEU A 54 26.68 5.38 8.46
C LEU A 54 27.64 5.82 7.35
N GLN A 55 28.75 6.48 7.69
CA GLN A 55 29.73 6.92 6.70
C GLN A 55 30.38 5.75 5.97
N LEU A 56 30.68 4.66 6.70
CA LEU A 56 31.22 3.45 6.09
C LEU A 56 30.17 2.72 5.26
N ALA A 57 28.95 2.67 5.74
CA ALA A 57 27.84 1.98 5.06
C ALA A 57 27.55 2.59 3.68
N VAL A 58 27.68 3.91 3.52
CA VAL A 58 27.30 4.61 2.29
C VAL A 58 28.50 5.06 1.42
N ALA A 59 29.74 4.73 1.82
CA ALA A 59 30.97 5.25 1.19
C ALA A 59 31.03 5.01 -0.33
N ASP A 60 30.50 3.89 -0.82
CA ASP A 60 30.49 3.50 -2.23
C ASP A 60 29.08 3.28 -2.79
N ALA A 61 28.04 3.71 -2.07
CA ALA A 61 26.65 3.44 -2.44
C ALA A 61 26.27 4.08 -3.78
N ASP A 62 25.67 3.30 -4.67
CA ASP A 62 25.02 3.80 -5.89
C ASP A 62 23.57 4.19 -5.63
N LEU A 63 22.90 3.49 -4.71
CA LEU A 63 21.52 3.70 -4.30
C LEU A 63 21.39 3.51 -2.79
N VAL A 64 20.69 4.40 -2.12
CA VAL A 64 20.26 4.24 -0.72
C VAL A 64 18.75 4.10 -0.66
N SER A 65 18.26 3.05 0.00
CA SER A 65 16.83 2.85 0.32
C SER A 65 16.63 3.06 1.81
N GLU A 66 16.10 4.23 2.20
CA GLU A 66 15.83 4.57 3.60
C GLU A 66 14.52 3.89 4.06
N SER A 67 14.56 3.26 5.21
CA SER A 67 13.41 2.58 5.85
C SER A 67 13.44 2.76 7.38
N VAL A 68 13.83 3.95 7.86
CA VAL A 68 13.73 4.28 9.29
C VAL A 68 12.26 4.43 9.71
N ILE A 69 12.03 4.59 11.03
CA ILE A 69 10.67 4.77 11.55
C ILE A 69 9.91 5.88 10.81
N GLU A 70 8.58 5.75 10.74
CA GLU A 70 7.72 6.65 10.00
C GLU A 70 7.47 7.94 10.81
N ASP A 71 8.54 8.72 10.97
CA ASP A 71 8.57 10.04 11.62
C ASP A 71 9.29 11.03 10.72
N LEU A 72 8.63 12.12 10.38
CA LEU A 72 9.12 13.11 9.43
C LEU A 72 10.42 13.77 9.90
N GLY A 73 10.53 14.07 11.19
CA GLY A 73 11.73 14.68 11.77
C GLY A 73 12.94 13.75 11.64
N VAL A 74 12.77 12.49 12.02
CA VAL A 74 13.82 11.45 11.91
C VAL A 74 14.25 11.26 10.44
N LYS A 75 13.29 11.17 9.51
CA LYS A 75 13.60 11.02 8.07
C LYS A 75 14.38 12.21 7.55
N ARG A 76 13.98 13.43 7.89
CA ARG A 76 14.66 14.65 7.48
C ARG A 76 16.10 14.74 8.02
N ASP A 77 16.31 14.37 9.28
CA ASP A 77 17.65 14.34 9.88
C ASP A 77 18.53 13.31 9.18
N VAL A 78 18.03 12.10 8.95
CA VAL A 78 18.75 11.02 8.24
C VAL A 78 19.09 11.43 6.81
N PHE A 79 18.17 12.03 6.06
CA PHE A 79 18.44 12.46 4.69
C PHE A 79 19.42 13.63 4.63
N GLY A 80 19.37 14.56 5.59
CA GLY A 80 20.35 15.65 5.70
C GLY A 80 21.78 15.13 6.01
N GLU A 81 21.90 13.98 6.68
CA GLU A 81 23.17 13.30 6.93
C GLU A 81 23.62 12.49 5.70
N LEU A 82 22.75 11.70 5.12
CA LEU A 82 23.01 10.91 3.89
C LEU A 82 23.48 11.80 2.74
N ASP A 83 22.89 12.96 2.57
CA ASP A 83 23.24 13.89 1.50
C ASP A 83 24.69 14.41 1.60
N LYS A 84 25.23 14.49 2.82
CA LYS A 84 26.62 14.89 3.07
C LYS A 84 27.61 13.74 2.92
N LEU A 85 27.21 12.52 3.31
CA LEU A 85 28.10 11.36 3.41
C LEU A 85 28.18 10.56 2.12
N CYS A 86 27.10 10.48 1.35
CA CYS A 86 27.05 9.70 0.13
C CYS A 86 27.87 10.33 -1.02
N PRO A 87 28.46 9.52 -1.89
CA PRO A 87 29.04 9.97 -3.16
C PRO A 87 28.06 10.83 -3.96
N ALA A 88 28.54 11.79 -4.74
CA ALA A 88 27.70 12.69 -5.54
C ALA A 88 26.80 11.95 -6.56
N LYS A 89 27.19 10.75 -6.99
CA LYS A 89 26.43 9.89 -7.93
C LYS A 89 25.24 9.20 -7.29
N THR A 90 25.23 9.04 -5.96
CA THR A 90 24.25 8.22 -5.24
C THR A 90 22.83 8.75 -5.41
N ILE A 91 21.91 7.87 -5.74
CA ILE A 91 20.47 8.14 -5.70
C ILE A 91 19.99 7.86 -4.28
N LEU A 92 19.30 8.82 -3.67
CA LEU A 92 18.69 8.69 -2.36
C LEU A 92 17.20 8.35 -2.54
N THR A 93 16.72 7.31 -1.88
CA THR A 93 15.30 6.97 -1.94
C THR A 93 14.72 6.73 -0.56
N THR A 94 13.46 7.12 -0.35
CA THR A 94 12.69 6.83 0.85
C THR A 94 11.65 5.73 0.59
N ASN A 95 11.49 4.83 1.54
CA ASN A 95 10.43 3.79 1.52
C ASN A 95 9.19 4.22 2.33
N THR A 96 9.02 5.54 2.55
CA THR A 96 7.84 6.06 3.27
C THR A 96 6.55 5.67 2.57
N SER A 97 5.50 5.39 3.32
CA SER A 97 4.14 5.17 2.83
C SER A 97 3.20 6.35 3.14
N GLY A 98 3.56 7.20 4.11
CA GLY A 98 2.70 8.27 4.62
C GLY A 98 3.12 9.69 4.23
N PHE A 99 4.43 9.93 3.99
CA PHE A 99 4.92 11.26 3.66
C PHE A 99 5.08 11.45 2.15
N LEU A 100 4.95 12.72 1.72
CA LEU A 100 5.29 13.09 0.35
C LEU A 100 6.82 13.23 0.21
N VAL A 101 7.33 13.00 -0.99
CA VAL A 101 8.75 13.26 -1.28
C VAL A 101 9.07 14.73 -1.03
N SER A 102 8.13 15.64 -1.35
CA SER A 102 8.25 17.09 -1.10
C SER A 102 8.37 17.46 0.39
N ASP A 103 7.81 16.65 1.31
CA ASP A 103 7.93 16.88 2.76
C ASP A 103 9.37 16.71 3.27
N ILE A 104 10.23 16.03 2.49
CA ILE A 104 11.63 15.71 2.83
C ILE A 104 12.63 16.41 1.92
N ALA A 105 12.25 16.70 0.68
CA ALA A 105 13.16 17.11 -0.39
C ALA A 105 13.95 18.41 -0.12
N ASP A 106 13.52 19.27 0.80
CA ASP A 106 14.18 20.54 1.12
C ASP A 106 15.47 20.38 1.94
N VAL A 107 15.65 19.21 2.61
CA VAL A 107 16.89 18.88 3.34
C VAL A 107 17.91 18.11 2.48
N VAL A 108 17.57 17.80 1.20
CA VAL A 108 18.42 17.09 0.24
C VAL A 108 18.90 18.05 -0.85
N GLU A 109 20.19 18.37 -0.88
CA GLU A 109 20.77 19.27 -1.90
C GLU A 109 20.71 18.64 -3.30
N ARG A 110 21.05 17.33 -3.42
CA ARG A 110 20.95 16.53 -4.67
C ARG A 110 19.51 16.10 -5.00
N SER A 111 18.56 16.99 -4.87
CA SER A 111 17.14 16.69 -5.02
C SER A 111 16.73 16.23 -6.43
N ASP A 112 17.59 16.41 -7.45
CA ASP A 112 17.46 15.77 -8.77
C ASP A 112 17.67 14.24 -8.72
N ARG A 113 18.33 13.73 -7.67
CA ARG A 113 18.60 12.32 -7.36
C ARG A 113 17.87 11.82 -6.12
N PHE A 114 16.74 12.43 -5.77
CA PHE A 114 15.91 12.04 -4.64
C PHE A 114 14.50 11.69 -5.10
N ALA A 115 13.98 10.54 -4.65
CA ALA A 115 12.65 10.04 -4.99
C ALA A 115 12.11 9.13 -3.86
N ALA A 116 10.84 8.75 -3.92
CA ALA A 116 10.40 7.57 -3.18
C ALA A 116 10.58 6.31 -4.03
N LEU A 117 10.97 5.23 -3.36
CA LEU A 117 11.04 3.87 -3.89
C LEU A 117 10.37 2.97 -2.84
N HIS A 118 9.04 2.83 -2.97
CA HIS A 118 8.22 2.21 -1.93
C HIS A 118 7.84 0.78 -2.31
N SER A 119 8.19 -0.16 -1.45
CA SER A 119 7.86 -1.58 -1.61
C SER A 119 6.66 -1.98 -0.76
N HIS A 120 5.81 -2.82 -1.33
CA HIS A 120 4.65 -3.39 -0.64
C HIS A 120 4.99 -4.78 -0.10
N TYR A 121 4.67 -5.03 1.18
CA TYR A 121 4.94 -6.33 1.80
C TYR A 121 4.19 -7.46 1.08
N GLY A 122 4.94 -8.46 0.64
CA GLY A 122 4.38 -9.65 -0.04
C GLY A 122 3.95 -9.42 -1.49
N SER A 123 4.19 -8.25 -2.07
CA SER A 123 3.84 -7.92 -3.46
C SER A 123 5.09 -7.58 -4.28
N PRO A 124 5.12 -7.91 -5.59
CA PRO A 124 6.19 -7.45 -6.48
C PRO A 124 6.01 -6.00 -6.94
N LEU A 125 4.95 -5.30 -6.54
CA LEU A 125 4.72 -3.89 -6.88
C LEU A 125 5.71 -2.99 -6.14
N ILE A 126 6.32 -2.05 -6.86
CA ILE A 126 7.18 -1.01 -6.28
C ILE A 126 6.78 0.34 -6.86
N ASP A 127 6.33 1.25 -6.00
CA ASP A 127 6.03 2.63 -6.38
C ASP A 127 7.33 3.40 -6.56
N ILE A 128 7.42 4.17 -7.64
CA ILE A 128 8.47 5.14 -7.93
C ILE A 128 7.82 6.51 -7.98
N VAL A 129 8.14 7.37 -7.02
CA VAL A 129 7.47 8.65 -6.88
C VAL A 129 8.48 9.79 -6.93
N ARG A 130 8.30 10.65 -7.90
CA ARG A 130 9.15 11.84 -8.06
C ARG A 130 8.79 12.91 -7.04
N GLY A 131 9.81 13.57 -6.51
CA GLY A 131 9.63 14.84 -5.81
C GLY A 131 9.69 16.04 -6.78
N PRO A 132 9.59 17.25 -6.26
CA PRO A 132 9.49 18.48 -7.07
C PRO A 132 10.66 18.71 -8.04
N ARG A 133 11.83 18.14 -7.76
CA ARG A 133 13.07 18.35 -8.54
C ARG A 133 13.70 17.04 -9.02
N THR A 134 13.09 15.91 -8.81
CA THR A 134 13.59 14.60 -9.28
C THR A 134 13.73 14.62 -10.81
N SER A 135 14.91 14.27 -11.30
CA SER A 135 15.17 14.24 -12.75
C SER A 135 14.58 12.98 -13.41
N ASP A 136 14.23 13.10 -14.68
CA ASP A 136 13.77 11.96 -15.48
C ASP A 136 14.86 10.87 -15.53
N ALA A 137 16.14 11.24 -15.62
CA ALA A 137 17.23 10.28 -15.57
C ALA A 137 17.27 9.45 -14.28
N THR A 138 16.90 10.04 -13.14
CA THR A 138 16.76 9.31 -11.87
C THR A 138 15.60 8.32 -11.93
N ILE A 139 14.45 8.75 -12.43
CA ILE A 139 13.29 7.86 -12.60
C ILE A 139 13.63 6.68 -13.53
N ASP A 140 14.27 6.94 -14.68
CA ASP A 140 14.71 5.88 -15.61
C ASP A 140 15.67 4.88 -14.97
N VAL A 141 16.56 5.33 -14.08
CA VAL A 141 17.46 4.43 -13.34
C VAL A 141 16.68 3.57 -12.36
N LEU A 142 15.77 4.18 -11.59
CA LEU A 142 14.95 3.47 -10.60
C LEU A 142 14.03 2.45 -11.27
N GLU A 143 13.43 2.79 -12.42
CA GLU A 143 12.57 1.87 -13.17
C GLU A 143 13.37 0.65 -13.66
N ARG A 144 14.55 0.86 -14.26
CA ARG A 144 15.45 -0.24 -14.64
C ARG A 144 15.90 -1.07 -13.44
N TYR A 145 16.16 -0.42 -12.30
CA TYR A 145 16.50 -1.12 -11.06
C TYR A 145 15.36 -2.04 -10.61
N VAL A 146 14.13 -1.53 -10.55
CA VAL A 146 12.95 -2.33 -10.17
C VAL A 146 12.74 -3.52 -11.11
N HIS A 147 12.85 -3.31 -12.42
CA HIS A 147 12.79 -4.42 -13.39
C HIS A 147 13.89 -5.47 -13.18
N SER A 148 15.10 -5.05 -12.81
CA SER A 148 16.21 -5.98 -12.53
C SER A 148 15.97 -6.85 -11.28
N LEU A 149 15.10 -6.37 -10.37
CA LEU A 149 14.63 -7.15 -9.21
C LEU A 149 13.52 -8.14 -9.58
N LYS A 150 13.09 -8.19 -10.84
CA LYS A 150 11.90 -8.92 -11.32
C LYS A 150 10.60 -8.42 -10.65
N CYS A 151 10.60 -7.16 -10.24
CA CYS A 151 9.45 -6.46 -9.68
C CYS A 151 8.73 -5.62 -10.74
N VAL A 152 7.55 -5.14 -10.40
CA VAL A 152 6.69 -4.33 -11.28
C VAL A 152 6.77 -2.87 -10.83
N PRO A 153 7.40 -1.97 -11.60
CA PRO A 153 7.42 -0.56 -11.26
C PRO A 153 6.07 0.09 -11.54
N LEU A 154 5.67 0.98 -10.64
CA LEU A 154 4.59 1.94 -10.85
C LEU A 154 5.18 3.35 -10.70
N VAL A 155 5.35 4.05 -11.81
CA VAL A 155 5.86 5.42 -11.82
C VAL A 155 4.67 6.37 -11.72
N LEU A 156 4.54 7.07 -10.59
CA LEU A 156 3.47 8.03 -10.41
C LEU A 156 3.78 9.33 -11.17
N HIS A 157 2.76 9.91 -11.80
CA HIS A 157 2.86 11.19 -12.50
C HIS A 157 3.07 12.34 -11.51
N ARG A 158 2.41 12.25 -10.34
CA ARG A 158 2.51 13.20 -9.23
C ARG A 158 2.56 12.46 -7.91
N GLU A 159 3.17 13.10 -6.92
CA GLU A 159 3.12 12.58 -5.55
C GLU A 159 1.71 12.62 -4.97
N ASN A 160 1.38 11.61 -4.19
CA ASN A 160 0.10 11.46 -3.50
C ASN A 160 0.32 10.69 -2.20
N ARG A 161 -0.37 11.04 -1.12
CA ARG A 161 -0.30 10.29 0.14
C ARG A 161 -0.91 8.90 -0.04
N GLY A 162 -0.19 7.88 0.43
CA GLY A 162 -0.58 6.48 0.21
C GLY A 162 -0.41 6.00 -1.24
N TYR A 163 0.20 6.83 -2.09
CA TYR A 163 0.49 6.54 -3.50
C TYR A 163 -0.76 6.09 -4.26
N VAL A 164 -0.79 4.90 -4.87
CA VAL A 164 -1.99 4.34 -5.50
C VAL A 164 -2.60 3.24 -4.64
N LEU A 165 -1.85 2.21 -4.30
CA LEU A 165 -2.41 1.02 -3.65
C LEU A 165 -3.02 1.34 -2.27
N ASN A 166 -2.28 2.06 -1.41
CA ASN A 166 -2.78 2.41 -0.08
C ASN A 166 -3.88 3.47 -0.15
N ALA A 167 -3.87 4.38 -1.15
CA ALA A 167 -4.93 5.35 -1.38
C ALA A 167 -6.25 4.70 -1.84
N LEU A 168 -6.19 3.49 -2.41
CA LEU A 168 -7.37 2.67 -2.73
C LEU A 168 -7.80 1.81 -1.54
N LEU A 169 -6.86 1.10 -0.92
CA LEU A 169 -7.13 0.12 0.12
C LEU A 169 -7.54 0.77 1.44
N GLY A 170 -6.84 1.82 1.87
CA GLY A 170 -7.10 2.48 3.15
C GLY A 170 -8.57 2.92 3.32
N PRO A 171 -9.17 3.64 2.35
CA PRO A 171 -10.57 3.99 2.39
C PRO A 171 -11.52 2.79 2.43
N VAL A 172 -11.22 1.69 1.73
CA VAL A 172 -12.03 0.46 1.77
C VAL A 172 -12.00 -0.16 3.18
N LEU A 173 -10.81 -0.24 3.82
CA LEU A 173 -10.68 -0.70 5.20
C LEU A 173 -11.43 0.22 6.18
N THR A 174 -11.38 1.53 5.95
CA THR A 174 -12.13 2.51 6.74
C THR A 174 -13.64 2.28 6.65
N VAL A 175 -14.16 2.07 5.44
CA VAL A 175 -15.60 1.75 5.24
C VAL A 175 -15.97 0.46 5.97
N ALA A 176 -15.14 -0.57 5.92
CA ALA A 176 -15.38 -1.82 6.64
C ALA A 176 -15.49 -1.60 8.15
N LEU A 177 -14.59 -0.80 8.76
CA LEU A 177 -14.66 -0.43 10.18
C LEU A 177 -15.92 0.37 10.49
N VAL A 178 -16.27 1.34 9.65
CA VAL A 178 -17.50 2.16 9.79
C VAL A 178 -18.76 1.29 9.77
N LEU A 179 -18.87 0.36 8.83
CA LEU A 179 -20.00 -0.57 8.75
C LEU A 179 -20.13 -1.42 10.01
N LEU A 180 -19.00 -1.91 10.54
CA LEU A 180 -18.96 -2.73 11.75
C LEU A 180 -19.37 -1.94 12.99
N VAL A 181 -18.77 -0.76 13.25
CA VAL A 181 -19.04 0.01 14.47
C VAL A 181 -20.45 0.61 14.52
N ASN A 182 -21.05 0.84 13.34
CA ASN A 182 -22.46 1.24 13.23
C ASN A 182 -23.44 0.06 13.31
N GLY A 183 -22.97 -1.17 13.39
CA GLY A 183 -23.81 -2.36 13.43
C GLY A 183 -24.64 -2.58 12.15
N ILE A 184 -24.15 -2.07 10.99
CA ILE A 184 -24.81 -2.22 9.69
C ILE A 184 -24.61 -3.64 9.18
N ALA A 185 -23.41 -4.21 9.40
CA ALA A 185 -23.09 -5.61 9.10
C ALA A 185 -22.04 -6.13 10.10
N ASP A 186 -22.00 -7.43 10.34
CA ASP A 186 -20.92 -8.03 11.12
C ASP A 186 -19.66 -8.24 10.26
N LYS A 187 -18.52 -8.55 10.90
CA LYS A 187 -17.25 -8.68 10.19
C LYS A 187 -17.26 -9.83 9.18
N GLU A 188 -17.97 -10.90 9.48
CA GLU A 188 -18.12 -12.05 8.60
C GLU A 188 -18.92 -11.67 7.34
N GLU A 189 -19.97 -10.89 7.47
CA GLU A 189 -20.78 -10.40 6.35
C GLU A 189 -19.97 -9.46 5.44
N ILE A 190 -19.19 -8.56 6.04
CA ILE A 190 -18.35 -7.59 5.31
C ILE A 190 -17.25 -8.35 4.54
N ASP A 191 -16.57 -9.29 5.21
CA ASP A 191 -15.51 -10.07 4.58
C ASP A 191 -16.08 -11.00 3.49
N ALA A 192 -17.23 -11.65 3.73
CA ALA A 192 -17.91 -12.49 2.74
C ALA A 192 -18.33 -11.68 1.51
N ALA A 193 -18.84 -10.44 1.71
CA ALA A 193 -19.20 -9.55 0.61
C ALA A 193 -17.98 -9.22 -0.27
N TRP A 194 -16.87 -8.87 0.34
CA TRP A 194 -15.63 -8.57 -0.38
C TRP A 194 -15.11 -9.81 -1.12
N MET A 195 -14.94 -10.93 -0.42
CA MET A 195 -14.39 -12.17 -0.96
C MET A 195 -15.21 -12.71 -2.12
N LYS A 196 -16.54 -12.74 -1.98
CA LYS A 196 -17.46 -13.23 -3.00
C LYS A 196 -17.39 -12.39 -4.29
N HIS A 197 -17.46 -11.07 -4.16
CA HIS A 197 -17.57 -10.18 -5.30
C HIS A 197 -16.22 -9.78 -5.92
N ARG A 198 -15.12 -9.93 -5.19
CA ARG A 198 -13.75 -9.66 -5.69
C ARG A 198 -12.96 -10.93 -5.98
N ARG A 199 -13.51 -12.11 -5.67
CA ARG A 199 -12.80 -13.41 -5.72
C ARG A 199 -11.50 -13.36 -4.91
N ALA A 200 -11.53 -12.59 -3.83
CA ALA A 200 -10.37 -12.38 -2.96
C ALA A 200 -10.23 -13.53 -1.96
N PRO A 201 -9.01 -13.92 -1.58
CA PRO A 201 -8.78 -14.98 -0.60
C PRO A 201 -9.13 -14.57 0.82
N MET A 202 -9.24 -13.27 1.10
CA MET A 202 -9.63 -12.72 2.40
C MET A 202 -10.33 -11.38 2.22
N GLY A 203 -11.15 -11.01 3.20
CA GLY A 203 -11.82 -9.73 3.27
C GLY A 203 -11.04 -8.68 4.07
N PRO A 204 -11.61 -7.46 4.24
CA PRO A 204 -10.98 -6.35 4.94
C PRO A 204 -10.48 -6.69 6.34
N PHE A 205 -11.21 -7.42 7.14
CA PHE A 205 -10.81 -7.80 8.51
C PHE A 205 -9.71 -8.86 8.53
N GLY A 206 -9.75 -9.80 7.57
CA GLY A 206 -8.63 -10.72 7.34
C GLY A 206 -7.34 -9.99 6.93
N MET A 207 -7.43 -8.96 6.08
CA MET A 207 -6.30 -8.10 5.69
C MET A 207 -5.76 -7.30 6.87
N MET A 208 -6.63 -6.71 7.71
CA MET A 208 -6.21 -6.00 8.92
C MET A 208 -5.44 -6.90 9.88
N ASP A 209 -5.87 -8.15 10.04
CA ASP A 209 -5.16 -9.15 10.86
C ASP A 209 -3.81 -9.54 10.25
N LEU A 210 -3.73 -9.62 8.91
CA LEU A 210 -2.46 -9.90 8.20
C LEU A 210 -1.45 -8.77 8.37
N PHE A 211 -1.87 -7.51 8.23
CA PHE A 211 -1.00 -6.34 8.43
C PHE A 211 -0.59 -6.17 9.90
N GLY A 212 -1.48 -6.57 10.78
CA GLY A 212 -1.38 -6.42 12.23
C GLY A 212 -2.13 -5.20 12.75
N LEU A 213 -2.99 -5.44 13.75
CA LEU A 213 -3.91 -4.42 14.27
C LEU A 213 -3.22 -3.20 14.90
N ASN A 214 -1.96 -3.34 15.34
CA ASN A 214 -1.16 -2.19 15.76
C ASN A 214 -0.79 -1.27 14.57
N VAL A 215 -0.50 -1.83 13.39
CA VAL A 215 -0.23 -1.05 12.17
C VAL A 215 -1.51 -0.38 11.67
N VAL A 216 -2.63 -1.11 11.72
CA VAL A 216 -3.96 -0.56 11.37
C VAL A 216 -4.32 0.58 12.30
N TYR A 217 -4.12 0.43 13.62
CA TYR A 217 -4.39 1.48 14.61
C TYR A 217 -3.51 2.70 14.40
N ASP A 218 -2.21 2.50 14.16
CA ASP A 218 -1.27 3.58 13.89
C ASP A 218 -1.68 4.38 12.63
N GLY A 219 -1.96 3.69 11.52
CA GLY A 219 -2.49 4.31 10.30
C GLY A 219 -3.82 5.05 10.53
N TRP A 220 -4.70 4.46 11.34
CA TRP A 220 -5.96 5.10 11.74
C TRP A 220 -5.76 6.39 12.54
N GLN A 221 -4.78 6.44 13.48
CA GLN A 221 -4.47 7.63 14.26
C GLN A 221 -3.86 8.76 13.43
N HIS A 222 -3.08 8.41 12.39
CA HIS A 222 -2.37 9.37 11.53
C HIS A 222 -3.14 9.72 10.24
N ARG A 223 -4.37 9.19 10.06
CA ARG A 223 -5.20 9.55 8.91
C ARG A 223 -5.54 11.05 8.90
N GLU A 224 -5.72 11.61 7.73
CA GLU A 224 -6.26 12.95 7.60
C GLU A 224 -7.71 13.01 8.14
N SER A 225 -8.12 14.18 8.62
CA SER A 225 -9.51 14.42 9.07
C SER A 225 -10.49 14.16 7.93
N ASP A 226 -11.49 13.34 8.19
CA ASP A 226 -12.56 12.99 7.26
C ASP A 226 -13.90 13.12 7.98
N PRO A 227 -14.75 14.12 7.60
CA PRO A 227 -16.03 14.37 8.27
C PRO A 227 -16.96 13.16 8.33
N ARG A 228 -16.82 12.19 7.41
CA ARG A 228 -17.63 10.96 7.38
C ARG A 228 -17.36 10.03 8.56
N VAL A 229 -16.15 10.08 9.07
CA VAL A 229 -15.65 9.11 10.05
C VAL A 229 -15.17 9.75 11.36
N ASP A 230 -14.98 11.06 11.38
CA ASP A 230 -14.47 11.76 12.57
C ASP A 230 -15.38 11.61 13.79
N GLU A 231 -16.70 11.60 13.59
CA GLU A 231 -17.66 11.33 14.67
C GLU A 231 -17.59 9.89 15.18
N LEU A 232 -17.14 8.95 14.34
CA LEU A 232 -17.00 7.53 14.67
C LEU A 232 -15.63 7.19 15.24
N LYS A 233 -14.69 8.14 15.22
CA LYS A 233 -13.32 7.90 15.69
C LYS A 233 -13.28 7.30 17.11
N PRO A 234 -14.05 7.77 18.12
CA PRO A 234 -14.03 7.16 19.44
C PRO A 234 -14.49 5.69 19.46
N ALA A 235 -15.43 5.32 18.59
CA ALA A 235 -15.93 3.94 18.53
C ALA A 235 -14.90 3.01 17.86
N VAL A 236 -14.25 3.47 16.79
CA VAL A 236 -13.18 2.70 16.11
C VAL A 236 -11.94 2.62 17.00
N ASP A 237 -11.56 3.70 17.68
CA ASP A 237 -10.48 3.70 18.65
C ASP A 237 -10.72 2.64 19.74
N ALA A 238 -11.90 2.66 20.38
CA ALA A 238 -12.27 1.70 21.40
C ALA A 238 -12.25 0.24 20.90
N LEU A 239 -12.70 0.01 19.65
CA LEU A 239 -12.66 -1.30 19.02
C LEU A 239 -11.20 -1.78 18.86
N LEU A 240 -10.34 -1.01 18.21
CA LEU A 240 -8.95 -1.39 17.94
C LEU A 240 -8.13 -1.50 19.24
N GLU A 241 -8.27 -0.54 20.16
CA GLU A 241 -7.60 -0.58 21.47
C GLU A 241 -7.99 -1.83 22.27
N SER A 242 -9.23 -2.33 22.11
CA SER A 242 -9.65 -3.56 22.78
C SER A 242 -8.82 -4.79 22.40
N PHE A 243 -8.32 -4.84 21.15
CA PHE A 243 -7.41 -5.88 20.68
C PHE A 243 -5.96 -5.60 21.14
N LEU A 244 -5.49 -4.36 21.00
CA LEU A 244 -4.13 -3.97 21.39
C LEU A 244 -3.87 -4.27 22.87
N ASN A 245 -4.81 -3.89 23.74
CA ASN A 245 -4.71 -4.09 25.19
C ASN A 245 -4.67 -5.57 25.59
N LYS A 246 -5.17 -6.49 24.75
CA LYS A 246 -5.09 -7.94 24.95
C LYS A 246 -3.88 -8.58 24.28
N GLY A 247 -3.10 -7.81 23.50
CA GLY A 247 -2.03 -8.34 22.67
C GLY A 247 -2.52 -9.18 21.48
N GLU A 248 -3.78 -9.04 21.09
CA GLU A 248 -4.42 -9.74 19.97
C GLU A 248 -4.19 -8.94 18.68
N LEU A 249 -3.00 -9.08 18.07
CA LEU A 249 -2.54 -8.24 16.96
C LEU A 249 -2.71 -8.87 15.58
N GLY A 250 -3.54 -9.88 15.45
CA GLY A 250 -3.78 -10.60 14.20
C GLY A 250 -2.89 -11.82 14.02
N VAL A 251 -2.55 -12.16 12.78
CA VAL A 251 -1.80 -13.37 12.40
C VAL A 251 -0.55 -13.59 13.24
N LYS A 252 0.25 -12.53 13.43
CA LYS A 252 1.53 -12.60 14.17
C LYS A 252 1.42 -13.00 15.64
N THR A 253 0.23 -12.86 16.23
CA THR A 253 -0.04 -13.25 17.64
C THR A 253 -1.03 -14.41 17.73
N GLY A 254 -1.47 -14.96 16.59
CA GLY A 254 -2.44 -16.05 16.52
C GLY A 254 -3.89 -15.62 16.75
N LYS A 255 -4.15 -14.33 16.99
CA LYS A 255 -5.50 -13.81 17.20
C LYS A 255 -5.60 -12.33 16.89
N GLY A 256 -6.70 -11.94 16.29
CA GLY A 256 -7.15 -10.59 15.99
C GLY A 256 -8.66 -10.59 15.82
N PHE A 257 -9.17 -10.04 14.73
CA PHE A 257 -10.58 -10.22 14.34
C PHE A 257 -10.92 -11.69 14.15
N TYR A 258 -9.96 -12.49 13.71
CA TYR A 258 -10.07 -13.95 13.58
C TYR A 258 -9.06 -14.67 14.46
N SER A 259 -9.21 -16.00 14.57
CA SER A 259 -8.25 -16.87 15.25
C SER A 259 -7.44 -17.64 14.20
N TYR A 260 -6.14 -17.80 14.43
CA TYR A 260 -5.19 -18.43 13.53
C TYR A 260 -4.56 -19.66 14.20
N PRO A 261 -4.18 -20.73 13.43
CA PRO A 261 -3.93 -20.69 11.97
C PRO A 261 -5.15 -20.97 11.09
N ASP A 262 -6.32 -21.28 11.63
CA ASP A 262 -7.50 -21.71 10.87
C ASP A 262 -8.63 -20.65 10.96
N PRO A 263 -8.50 -19.49 10.29
CA PRO A 263 -9.49 -18.42 10.39
C PRO A 263 -10.83 -18.81 9.75
N ALA A 264 -11.92 -18.25 10.28
CA ALA A 264 -13.26 -18.60 9.82
C ALA A 264 -13.48 -18.34 8.32
N PHE A 265 -12.82 -17.32 7.75
CA PHE A 265 -12.97 -16.99 6.33
C PHE A 265 -12.34 -18.03 5.37
N GLU A 266 -11.47 -18.92 5.85
CA GLU A 266 -10.93 -20.04 5.05
C GLU A 266 -11.82 -21.28 5.08
N GLN A 267 -12.87 -21.30 5.91
CA GLN A 267 -13.76 -22.43 6.01
C GLN A 267 -14.68 -22.52 4.79
N ALA A 268 -14.94 -23.75 4.34
CA ALA A 268 -15.85 -24.01 3.23
C ALA A 268 -17.24 -23.41 3.51
N GLY A 269 -17.81 -22.71 2.54
CA GLY A 269 -19.13 -22.08 2.65
C GLY A 269 -19.15 -20.68 3.29
N PHE A 270 -18.00 -20.12 3.70
CA PHE A 270 -17.96 -18.78 4.29
C PHE A 270 -18.57 -17.70 3.37
N VAL A 271 -18.29 -17.75 2.07
CA VAL A 271 -18.84 -16.81 1.08
C VAL A 271 -20.26 -17.15 0.62
N ASP A 272 -20.80 -18.32 0.99
CA ASP A 272 -22.14 -18.80 0.61
C ASP A 272 -23.21 -18.40 1.63
N THR A 273 -22.97 -17.31 2.36
CA THR A 273 -23.93 -16.80 3.36
C THR A 273 -25.31 -16.55 2.75
N GLU A 274 -26.39 -16.93 3.49
CA GLU A 274 -27.77 -16.59 3.15
C GLU A 274 -28.17 -15.17 3.53
N LYS A 275 -27.31 -14.45 4.28
CA LYS A 275 -27.54 -13.07 4.68
C LYS A 275 -27.41 -12.12 3.48
N ASP A 276 -28.14 -11.02 3.52
CA ASP A 276 -27.99 -9.96 2.52
C ASP A 276 -26.69 -9.19 2.75
N ILE A 277 -25.72 -9.38 1.88
CA ILE A 277 -24.41 -8.72 1.87
C ILE A 277 -24.31 -7.61 0.82
N SER A 278 -25.44 -7.14 0.28
CA SER A 278 -25.47 -6.11 -0.76
C SER A 278 -24.97 -4.74 -0.25
N THR A 279 -25.38 -4.35 0.96
CA THR A 279 -24.96 -3.07 1.55
C THR A 279 -23.43 -2.98 1.72
N PRO A 280 -22.74 -3.92 2.40
CA PRO A 280 -21.28 -3.86 2.49
C PRO A 280 -20.60 -3.98 1.12
N HIS A 281 -21.13 -4.79 0.20
CA HIS A 281 -20.60 -4.91 -1.15
C HIS A 281 -20.61 -3.57 -1.87
N TYR A 282 -21.76 -2.90 -1.94
CA TYR A 282 -21.89 -1.63 -2.67
C TYR A 282 -21.13 -0.49 -2.01
N ALA A 283 -21.14 -0.40 -0.69
CA ALA A 283 -20.39 0.63 0.04
C ALA A 283 -18.87 0.54 -0.25
N MET A 284 -18.29 -0.65 -0.15
CA MET A 284 -16.87 -0.86 -0.45
C MET A 284 -16.56 -0.68 -1.95
N THR A 285 -17.49 -1.08 -2.84
CA THR A 285 -17.32 -0.89 -4.30
C THR A 285 -17.34 0.58 -4.67
N THR A 286 -18.28 1.35 -4.12
CA THR A 286 -18.37 2.80 -4.36
C THR A 286 -17.10 3.50 -3.90
N MET A 287 -16.57 3.12 -2.74
CA MET A 287 -15.32 3.67 -2.23
C MET A 287 -14.13 3.31 -3.11
N LEU A 288 -13.98 2.07 -3.51
CA LEU A 288 -12.86 1.62 -4.34
C LEU A 288 -12.84 2.30 -5.71
N ILE A 289 -13.94 2.22 -6.46
CA ILE A 289 -14.04 2.81 -7.80
C ILE A 289 -13.97 4.33 -7.73
N GLY A 290 -14.66 4.94 -6.75
CA GLY A 290 -14.63 6.38 -6.56
C GLY A 290 -13.22 6.92 -6.31
N ASN A 291 -12.45 6.30 -5.42
CA ASN A 291 -11.06 6.70 -5.19
C ASN A 291 -10.16 6.46 -6.41
N ALA A 292 -10.37 5.38 -7.17
CA ALA A 292 -9.64 5.16 -8.42
C ALA A 292 -9.87 6.30 -9.43
N ILE A 293 -11.12 6.74 -9.58
CA ILE A 293 -11.46 7.89 -10.43
C ILE A 293 -10.85 9.19 -9.90
N LEU A 294 -10.84 9.40 -8.58
CA LEU A 294 -10.22 10.58 -7.96
C LEU A 294 -8.70 10.61 -8.24
N LEU A 295 -8.01 9.48 -8.12
CA LEU A 295 -6.58 9.37 -8.46
C LEU A 295 -6.32 9.68 -9.93
N ALA A 296 -7.11 9.13 -10.85
CA ALA A 296 -6.99 9.42 -12.29
C ALA A 296 -7.32 10.88 -12.60
N SER A 297 -8.38 11.46 -12.00
CA SER A 297 -8.76 12.87 -12.16
C SER A 297 -7.68 13.82 -11.63
N GLY A 298 -6.93 13.41 -10.61
CA GLY A 298 -5.80 14.15 -10.03
C GLY A 298 -4.50 14.01 -10.81
N ASP A 299 -4.50 13.23 -11.91
CA ASP A 299 -3.29 12.92 -12.69
C ASP A 299 -2.19 12.27 -11.82
N ILE A 300 -2.59 11.38 -10.89
CA ILE A 300 -1.65 10.63 -10.05
C ILE A 300 -1.10 9.44 -10.85
N ALA A 301 -1.97 8.70 -11.50
CA ALA A 301 -1.68 7.62 -12.44
C ALA A 301 -2.83 7.47 -13.43
N SER A 302 -2.57 6.86 -14.59
CA SER A 302 -3.62 6.53 -15.57
C SER A 302 -4.53 5.41 -15.08
N PRO A 303 -5.75 5.26 -15.64
CA PRO A 303 -6.64 4.14 -15.32
C PRO A 303 -5.99 2.76 -15.42
N ASP A 304 -5.21 2.51 -16.48
CA ASP A 304 -4.50 1.24 -16.68
C ASP A 304 -3.41 0.99 -15.61
N GLU A 305 -2.70 2.05 -15.21
CA GLU A 305 -1.69 1.98 -14.14
C GLU A 305 -2.34 1.73 -12.77
N ILE A 306 -3.49 2.35 -12.50
CA ILE A 306 -4.26 2.15 -11.27
C ILE A 306 -4.77 0.71 -11.20
N ASP A 307 -5.32 0.17 -12.28
CA ASP A 307 -5.77 -1.21 -12.37
C ASP A 307 -4.60 -2.18 -12.19
N ARG A 308 -3.45 -1.90 -12.84
CA ARG A 308 -2.24 -2.69 -12.69
C ARG A 308 -1.70 -2.65 -11.25
N ALA A 309 -1.67 -1.48 -10.61
CA ALA A 309 -1.25 -1.34 -9.22
C ALA A 309 -2.13 -2.17 -8.29
N TRP A 310 -3.45 -2.14 -8.51
CA TRP A 310 -4.40 -2.90 -7.72
C TRP A 310 -4.28 -4.41 -7.95
N THR A 311 -4.26 -4.86 -9.20
CA THR A 311 -4.21 -6.30 -9.52
C THR A 311 -2.89 -6.94 -9.09
N VAL A 312 -1.76 -6.26 -9.29
CA VAL A 312 -0.45 -6.73 -8.86
C VAL A 312 -0.30 -6.62 -7.34
N GLY A 313 -0.71 -5.48 -6.77
CA GLY A 313 -0.58 -5.19 -5.34
C GLY A 313 -1.40 -6.11 -4.45
N MET A 314 -2.63 -6.40 -4.87
CA MET A 314 -3.59 -7.22 -4.13
C MET A 314 -3.64 -8.68 -4.60
N THR A 315 -2.93 -9.02 -5.67
CA THR A 315 -2.99 -10.35 -6.31
C THR A 315 -4.44 -10.72 -6.68
N LEU A 316 -5.15 -9.77 -7.31
CA LEU A 316 -6.53 -9.92 -7.78
C LEU A 316 -6.59 -9.82 -9.30
N ASP A 317 -7.60 -10.45 -9.91
CA ASP A 317 -7.74 -10.52 -11.37
C ASP A 317 -8.31 -9.23 -11.98
N THR A 318 -9.05 -8.42 -11.18
CA THR A 318 -9.82 -7.29 -11.70
C THR A 318 -9.49 -6.01 -10.95
N GLY A 319 -9.12 -4.97 -11.69
CA GLY A 319 -8.86 -3.63 -11.17
C GLY A 319 -10.13 -2.78 -11.03
N PRO A 320 -10.08 -1.63 -10.36
CA PRO A 320 -11.25 -0.78 -10.12
C PRO A 320 -11.88 -0.21 -11.40
N PHE A 321 -11.11 0.12 -12.44
CA PHE A 321 -11.65 0.57 -13.71
C PHE A 321 -12.26 -0.56 -14.52
N ALA A 322 -11.66 -1.74 -14.52
CA ALA A 322 -12.27 -2.93 -15.12
C ALA A 322 -13.59 -3.29 -14.41
N LEU A 323 -13.69 -3.14 -13.10
CA LEU A 323 -14.93 -3.30 -12.35
C LEU A 323 -15.99 -2.26 -12.74
N LEU A 324 -15.58 -1.01 -12.96
CA LEU A 324 -16.46 0.04 -13.46
C LEU A 324 -17.00 -0.27 -14.86
N GLU A 325 -16.16 -0.80 -15.75
CA GLU A 325 -16.55 -1.23 -17.09
C GLU A 325 -17.55 -2.39 -17.04
N GLU A 326 -17.29 -3.42 -16.21
CA GLU A 326 -18.20 -4.56 -16.01
C GLU A 326 -19.56 -4.12 -15.43
N MET A 327 -19.57 -3.17 -14.50
CA MET A 327 -20.79 -2.65 -13.87
C MET A 327 -21.55 -1.71 -14.81
N GLY A 328 -20.84 -0.92 -15.58
CA GLY A 328 -21.34 0.17 -16.40
C GLY A 328 -21.53 1.49 -15.63
N SER A 329 -21.13 2.61 -16.26
CA SER A 329 -21.18 3.96 -15.67
C SER A 329 -22.57 4.33 -15.15
N ALA A 330 -23.64 3.96 -15.88
CA ALA A 330 -25.02 4.27 -15.47
C ALA A 330 -25.40 3.61 -14.13
N VAL A 331 -25.00 2.34 -13.90
CA VAL A 331 -25.24 1.64 -12.63
C VAL A 331 -24.41 2.26 -11.53
N PHE A 332 -23.16 2.60 -11.80
CA PHE A 332 -22.30 3.23 -10.80
C PHE A 332 -22.82 4.64 -10.41
N LEU A 333 -23.33 5.43 -11.36
CA LEU A 333 -24.00 6.71 -11.06
C LEU A 333 -25.24 6.54 -10.17
N GLN A 334 -26.01 5.46 -10.34
CA GLN A 334 -27.12 5.15 -9.44
C GLN A 334 -26.63 4.82 -8.02
N LEU A 335 -25.53 4.09 -7.88
CA LEU A 335 -24.90 3.83 -6.57
C LEU A 335 -24.41 5.12 -5.92
N LEU A 336 -23.82 6.05 -6.67
CA LEU A 336 -23.41 7.36 -6.18
C LEU A 336 -24.58 8.21 -5.69
N ALA A 337 -25.78 7.99 -6.21
CA ALA A 337 -27.00 8.68 -5.79
C ALA A 337 -27.74 7.97 -4.65
N SER A 338 -27.28 6.80 -4.20
CA SER A 338 -27.91 5.99 -3.15
C SER A 338 -27.21 6.13 -1.80
N ASP A 339 -27.78 5.50 -0.77
CA ASP A 339 -27.19 5.41 0.57
C ASP A 339 -25.90 4.54 0.60
N ALA A 340 -25.60 3.80 -0.47
CA ALA A 340 -24.34 3.09 -0.64
C ALA A 340 -23.16 4.01 -1.01
N ASN A 341 -23.42 5.28 -1.32
CA ASN A 341 -22.38 6.25 -1.60
C ASN A 341 -21.66 6.67 -0.32
N THR A 342 -20.38 6.33 -0.27
CA THR A 342 -19.48 6.62 0.86
C THR A 342 -18.49 7.76 0.57
N LEU A 343 -18.58 8.39 -0.61
CA LEU A 343 -17.77 9.53 -1.00
C LEU A 343 -18.30 10.84 -0.42
N LEU A 344 -17.41 11.82 -0.22
CA LEU A 344 -17.83 13.18 0.11
C LEU A 344 -18.61 13.82 -1.05
N PRO A 345 -19.49 14.81 -0.80
CA PRO A 345 -20.24 15.47 -1.86
C PRO A 345 -19.35 16.11 -2.95
N SER A 346 -18.17 16.62 -2.58
CA SER A 346 -17.19 17.16 -3.53
C SER A 346 -16.54 16.08 -4.38
N GLU A 347 -16.21 14.95 -3.77
CA GLU A 347 -15.68 13.76 -4.43
C GLU A 347 -16.69 13.18 -5.40
N THR A 348 -17.94 12.99 -4.95
CA THR A 348 -19.05 12.51 -5.78
C THR A 348 -19.24 13.38 -7.04
N LYS A 349 -19.16 14.72 -6.90
CA LYS A 349 -19.23 15.63 -8.06
C LYS A 349 -18.06 15.45 -9.01
N THR A 350 -16.86 15.25 -8.49
CA THR A 350 -15.66 15.03 -9.32
C THR A 350 -15.76 13.71 -10.08
N VAL A 351 -16.19 12.64 -9.40
CA VAL A 351 -16.41 11.33 -9.99
C VAL A 351 -17.49 11.36 -11.07
N ALA A 352 -18.65 11.99 -10.79
CA ALA A 352 -19.72 12.12 -11.77
C ALA A 352 -19.27 12.86 -13.03
N ARG A 353 -18.56 13.98 -12.87
CA ARG A 353 -18.00 14.75 -13.98
C ARG A 353 -17.00 13.94 -14.83
N TYR A 354 -16.14 13.17 -14.19
CA TYR A 354 -15.19 12.29 -14.89
C TYR A 354 -15.91 11.28 -15.78
N LEU A 355 -16.97 10.66 -15.27
CA LEU A 355 -17.78 9.69 -16.03
C LEU A 355 -18.49 10.34 -17.22
N GLU A 356 -19.09 11.52 -17.03
CA GLU A 356 -19.74 12.28 -18.11
C GLU A 356 -18.74 12.60 -19.24
N GLN A 357 -17.55 13.07 -18.92
CA GLN A 357 -16.52 13.40 -19.89
C GLN A 357 -15.98 12.16 -20.64
N SER A 358 -15.87 11.03 -19.96
CA SER A 358 -15.43 9.78 -20.55
C SER A 358 -16.42 9.23 -21.57
N GLU A 359 -17.73 9.39 -21.31
CA GLU A 359 -18.78 9.02 -22.27
C GLU A 359 -18.77 9.92 -23.53
N GLU A 360 -18.58 11.24 -23.37
CA GLU A 360 -18.49 12.17 -24.51
C GLU A 360 -17.31 11.85 -25.42
N THR A 361 -16.16 11.46 -24.84
CA THR A 361 -14.95 11.13 -25.62
C THR A 361 -15.11 9.83 -26.41
N SER A 362 -15.88 8.87 -25.91
CA SER A 362 -16.16 7.61 -26.62
C SER A 362 -17.12 7.79 -27.80
N TYR A 363 -18.00 8.81 -27.80
CA TYR A 363 -18.90 9.12 -28.90
C TYR A 363 -18.24 9.90 -30.05
N VAL A 364 -17.12 10.57 -29.83
CA VAL A 364 -16.41 11.38 -30.85
C VAL A 364 -15.40 10.53 -31.63
N GLY A 365 -15.11 9.32 -31.19
CA GLY A 365 -14.13 8.39 -31.78
C GLY A 365 -14.73 7.30 -32.68
N THR A 366 -16.05 7.31 -32.92
CA THR A 366 -16.78 6.41 -33.81
C THR A 366 -17.32 7.19 -35.00
#